data_f334f16f3f82a61a6b5e8de65ea32812
#
_entry.id   f334f16f3f82a61a6b5e8de65ea32812
#
_cell.length_a   1.000
_cell.length_b   1.000
_cell.length_c   1.000
_cell.angle_alpha   90.00
_cell.angle_beta   90.00
_cell.angle_gamma   90.00
#
_symmetry.space_group_name_H-M   'P 1'
#
loop_
_entity.id
_entity.type
_entity.pdbx_description
1 polymer ?
#
loop_
_entity_poly.entity_id
_entity_poly.type
_entity_poly.pdbx_seq_one_letter_code
_entity_poly.pdbx_strand_id
1 'polypeptide(L)'
;LMTGLGIFVSSFGGTLNKNFEDRVYYSHGSDVRLSSVSLNSSGLSKPLTKKIESMDGVSAVSASARMMSTDVTKTFGSDSIAVLGIDTNKFEQSVWYRDDFSESSLSEISNTLQETDTKGIELPDKSRSFGVLVKSDTNRPTTALVARMKDKNGRYFSFDLGRLDSGGWTLKQVEIFGRGRGRFQLFPTRPLTLMSIGIVETNPQKKLTSGSILIDSVRVRLSTGEVVNLEDFRDINDWQIINASISSTNDRLGISEISAKSDSSAIFTWSEGPPITMRGIYPSTKFKPISAIVNSDFLINTQYSLGDQLKVSIGGHRIDVVLRDKVRYFPTINPIEDDFIVVGLDPLIH
;
A
#
# COMPACT_ATOMS: atom_id res chain seq x y z
N LEU A 1 50.22 37.43 -0.86
CA LEU A 1 49.25 37.25 -1.95
C LEU A 1 49.19 35.79 -2.42
N MET A 2 50.30 35.08 -2.62
CA MET A 2 50.31 33.68 -3.06
C MET A 2 49.71 32.69 -2.04
N THR A 3 49.92 32.87 -0.76
CA THR A 3 49.34 32.04 0.30
C THR A 3 47.83 32.18 0.35
N GLY A 4 47.30 33.41 0.20
CA GLY A 4 45.83 33.63 0.14
C GLY A 4 45.17 33.00 -1.05
N LEU A 5 45.81 33.06 -2.24
CA LEU A 5 45.31 32.41 -3.45
C LEU A 5 45.34 30.88 -3.31
N GLY A 6 46.39 30.31 -2.70
CA GLY A 6 46.48 28.87 -2.44
C GLY A 6 45.37 28.35 -1.53
N ILE A 7 45.09 29.07 -0.43
CA ILE A 7 44.00 28.74 0.50
C ILE A 7 42.63 28.85 -0.20
N PHE A 8 42.43 29.92 -1.01
CA PHE A 8 41.18 30.09 -1.77
C PHE A 8 40.94 28.94 -2.75
N VAL A 9 41.96 28.62 -3.56
CA VAL A 9 41.85 27.53 -4.55
C VAL A 9 41.59 26.18 -3.88
N SER A 10 42.28 25.89 -2.78
CA SER A 10 42.09 24.65 -2.00
C SER A 10 40.69 24.60 -1.38
N SER A 11 40.24 25.69 -0.77
CA SER A 11 38.90 25.78 -0.16
C SER A 11 37.78 25.70 -1.22
N PHE A 12 37.98 26.39 -2.34
CA PHE A 12 37.03 26.34 -3.47
C PHE A 12 36.96 24.94 -4.09
N GLY A 13 38.11 24.30 -4.32
CA GLY A 13 38.19 22.93 -4.83
C GLY A 13 37.51 21.94 -3.90
N GLY A 14 37.74 22.05 -2.59
CA GLY A 14 37.06 21.22 -1.59
C GLY A 14 35.55 21.41 -1.55
N THR A 15 35.09 22.66 -1.64
CA THR A 15 33.66 22.99 -1.68
C THR A 15 33.01 22.46 -2.96
N LEU A 16 33.70 22.59 -4.09
CA LEU A 16 33.18 22.10 -5.37
C LEU A 16 33.05 20.55 -5.37
N ASN A 17 34.09 19.87 -4.88
CA ASN A 17 34.07 18.40 -4.78
C ASN A 17 32.95 17.92 -3.87
N LYS A 18 32.82 18.53 -2.68
CA LYS A 18 31.74 18.21 -1.76
C LYS A 18 30.36 18.46 -2.37
N ASN A 19 30.17 19.56 -3.09
CA ASN A 19 28.90 19.83 -3.77
C ASN A 19 28.58 18.77 -4.85
N PHE A 20 29.62 18.27 -5.52
CA PHE A 20 29.46 17.21 -6.51
C PHE A 20 29.05 15.88 -5.86
N GLU A 21 29.73 15.50 -4.78
CA GLU A 21 29.41 14.32 -3.98
C GLU A 21 27.98 14.40 -3.42
N ASP A 22 27.61 15.53 -2.81
CA ASP A 22 26.27 15.75 -2.25
C ASP A 22 25.19 15.61 -3.33
N ARG A 23 25.42 16.08 -4.55
CA ARG A 23 24.48 15.91 -5.67
C ARG A 23 24.33 14.46 -6.10
N VAL A 24 25.43 13.72 -6.12
CA VAL A 24 25.39 12.29 -6.46
C VAL A 24 24.58 11.54 -5.39
N TYR A 25 24.90 11.74 -4.13
CA TYR A 25 24.17 11.12 -3.02
C TYR A 25 22.69 11.54 -2.98
N TYR A 26 22.39 12.80 -3.25
CA TYR A 26 21.00 13.27 -3.35
C TYR A 26 20.23 12.55 -4.45
N SER A 27 20.81 12.40 -5.63
CA SER A 27 20.17 11.77 -6.78
C SER A 27 19.95 10.27 -6.61
N HIS A 28 20.84 9.58 -5.91
CA HIS A 28 20.76 8.14 -5.66
C HIS A 28 20.06 7.81 -4.34
N GLY A 29 20.18 8.67 -3.34
CA GLY A 29 19.59 8.52 -2.01
C GLY A 29 20.34 7.58 -1.08
N SER A 30 21.34 6.82 -1.58
CA SER A 30 22.12 5.82 -0.84
C SER A 30 23.37 5.45 -1.63
N ASP A 31 24.27 4.65 -1.06
CA ASP A 31 25.48 4.16 -1.74
C ASP A 31 25.13 3.36 -3.00
N VAL A 32 24.08 2.55 -2.93
CA VAL A 32 23.60 1.73 -4.07
C VAL A 32 22.09 1.82 -4.19
N ARG A 33 21.61 2.14 -5.38
CA ARG A 33 20.19 2.15 -5.72
C ARG A 33 19.86 1.13 -6.79
N LEU A 34 18.91 0.26 -6.51
CA LEU A 34 18.32 -0.64 -7.48
C LEU A 34 16.96 -0.09 -7.93
N SER A 35 16.80 0.15 -9.22
CA SER A 35 15.56 0.66 -9.80
C SER A 35 14.87 -0.40 -10.66
N SER A 36 13.57 -0.19 -10.92
CA SER A 36 12.74 -1.11 -11.73
C SER A 36 12.67 -2.52 -11.20
N VAL A 37 12.77 -2.69 -9.87
CA VAL A 37 12.64 -3.98 -9.20
C VAL A 37 11.21 -4.19 -8.72
N SER A 38 10.69 -5.41 -8.87
CA SER A 38 9.40 -5.78 -8.29
C SER A 38 9.58 -6.20 -6.83
N LEU A 39 8.93 -5.51 -5.91
CA LEU A 39 8.90 -5.90 -4.48
C LEU A 39 8.24 -7.26 -4.27
N ASN A 40 7.34 -7.65 -5.17
CA ASN A 40 6.64 -8.93 -5.20
C ASN A 40 7.23 -9.89 -6.25
N SER A 41 8.55 -9.86 -6.48
CA SER A 41 9.16 -10.73 -7.48
C SER A 41 8.80 -12.19 -7.24
N SER A 42 7.97 -12.73 -8.12
CA SER A 42 7.63 -14.14 -8.19
C SER A 42 8.91 -14.93 -8.46
N GLY A 43 9.24 -15.91 -7.61
CA GLY A 43 10.40 -16.79 -7.78
C GLY A 43 11.47 -16.68 -6.70
N LEU A 44 11.45 -15.67 -5.83
CA LEU A 44 12.36 -15.59 -4.70
C LEU A 44 11.75 -16.25 -3.45
N SER A 45 12.48 -17.15 -2.82
CA SER A 45 12.08 -17.78 -1.55
C SER A 45 12.04 -16.81 -0.37
N LYS A 46 12.71 -15.68 -0.50
CA LYS A 46 12.73 -14.56 0.47
C LYS A 46 12.45 -13.25 -0.27
N PRO A 47 11.90 -12.22 0.40
CA PRO A 47 11.83 -10.88 -0.17
C PRO A 47 13.21 -10.44 -0.67
N LEU A 48 13.23 -9.69 -1.78
CA LEU A 48 14.47 -9.20 -2.36
C LEU A 48 15.30 -8.40 -1.33
N THR A 49 14.65 -7.59 -0.51
CA THR A 49 15.29 -6.83 0.57
C THR A 49 16.06 -7.74 1.53
N LYS A 50 15.44 -8.82 2.01
CA LYS A 50 16.12 -9.77 2.92
C LYS A 50 17.24 -10.54 2.25
N LYS A 51 17.14 -10.79 0.94
CA LYS A 51 18.22 -11.43 0.19
C LYS A 51 19.44 -10.49 0.09
N ILE A 52 19.21 -9.22 -0.18
CA ILE A 52 20.27 -8.21 -0.27
C ILE A 52 20.88 -7.95 1.11
N GLU A 53 20.06 -7.82 2.17
CA GLU A 53 20.54 -7.70 3.56
C GLU A 53 21.47 -8.83 3.99
N SER A 54 21.32 -10.03 3.42
CA SER A 54 22.18 -11.17 3.75
C SER A 54 23.49 -11.21 2.96
N MET A 55 23.80 -10.23 2.12
CA MET A 55 25.05 -10.13 1.36
C MET A 55 26.13 -9.46 2.22
N ASP A 56 27.35 -9.94 2.08
CA ASP A 56 28.51 -9.35 2.78
C ASP A 56 28.72 -7.88 2.32
N GLY A 57 28.97 -7.00 3.26
CA GLY A 57 29.18 -5.57 3.02
C GLY A 57 27.90 -4.73 2.92
N VAL A 58 26.73 -5.32 3.07
CA VAL A 58 25.45 -4.59 3.14
C VAL A 58 25.06 -4.37 4.59
N SER A 59 24.99 -3.11 5.01
CA SER A 59 24.62 -2.72 6.39
C SER A 59 23.10 -2.54 6.57
N ALA A 60 22.41 -1.97 5.57
CA ALA A 60 20.99 -1.73 5.62
C ALA A 60 20.37 -1.76 4.21
N VAL A 61 19.09 -2.13 4.12
CA VAL A 61 18.31 -2.12 2.87
C VAL A 61 16.92 -1.59 3.15
N SER A 62 16.50 -0.58 2.40
CA SER A 62 15.15 -0.05 2.45
C SER A 62 14.45 -0.19 1.11
N ALA A 63 13.17 -0.48 1.14
CA ALA A 63 12.32 -0.46 -0.03
C ALA A 63 11.68 0.92 -0.19
N SER A 64 11.55 1.37 -1.43
CA SER A 64 10.77 2.55 -1.77
C SER A 64 10.00 2.34 -3.07
N ALA A 65 8.88 3.03 -3.22
CA ALA A 65 8.10 3.03 -4.44
C ALA A 65 7.87 4.47 -4.90
N ARG A 66 8.12 4.74 -6.19
CA ARG A 66 7.79 6.03 -6.79
C ARG A 66 6.65 5.87 -7.78
N MET A 67 5.66 6.72 -7.65
CA MET A 67 4.46 6.72 -8.49
C MET A 67 4.10 8.16 -8.84
N MET A 68 3.44 8.35 -9.98
CA MET A 68 2.80 9.63 -10.29
C MET A 68 1.36 9.60 -9.84
N SER A 69 0.89 10.72 -9.35
CA SER A 69 -0.44 10.92 -8.81
C SER A 69 -1.02 12.23 -9.32
N THR A 70 -2.30 12.42 -9.08
CA THR A 70 -3.00 13.69 -9.29
C THR A 70 -3.85 14.01 -8.09
N ASP A 71 -3.95 15.29 -7.73
CA ASP A 71 -4.92 15.75 -6.75
C ASP A 71 -6.32 15.68 -7.35
N VAL A 72 -7.17 14.83 -6.79
CA VAL A 72 -8.57 14.67 -7.22
C VAL A 72 -9.57 15.37 -6.29
N THR A 73 -9.09 16.16 -5.33
CA THR A 73 -9.92 17.02 -4.49
C THR A 73 -10.44 18.21 -5.29
N LYS A 74 -9.60 18.72 -6.19
CA LYS A 74 -9.93 19.87 -7.05
C LYS A 74 -10.61 19.39 -8.34
N THR A 75 -11.66 20.08 -8.74
CA THR A 75 -12.48 19.73 -9.92
C THR A 75 -11.78 20.08 -11.25
N PHE A 76 -10.84 21.03 -11.25
CA PHE A 76 -10.09 21.46 -12.43
C PHE A 76 -8.62 21.74 -12.08
N GLY A 77 -7.70 21.38 -13.00
CA GLY A 77 -6.29 21.75 -12.89
C GLY A 77 -5.52 20.87 -11.90
N SER A 78 -5.67 19.54 -11.98
CA SER A 78 -4.84 18.63 -11.19
C SER A 78 -3.44 18.53 -11.79
N ASP A 79 -2.49 19.20 -11.19
CA ASP A 79 -1.08 19.03 -11.52
C ASP A 79 -0.61 17.62 -11.14
N SER A 80 0.38 17.13 -11.86
CA SER A 80 0.99 15.83 -11.56
C SER A 80 1.84 15.98 -10.29
N ILE A 81 1.66 15.05 -9.35
CA ILE A 81 2.36 15.02 -8.07
C ILE A 81 3.18 13.74 -7.99
N ALA A 82 4.47 13.85 -7.72
CA ALA A 82 5.29 12.68 -7.46
C ALA A 82 5.01 12.14 -6.07
N VAL A 83 4.65 10.86 -5.94
CA VAL A 83 4.46 10.20 -4.66
C VAL A 83 5.59 9.24 -4.41
N LEU A 84 6.28 9.39 -3.29
CA LEU A 84 7.31 8.49 -2.81
C LEU A 84 6.83 7.75 -1.56
N GLY A 85 6.64 6.43 -1.69
CA GLY A 85 6.43 5.55 -0.55
C GLY A 85 7.76 5.05 0.00
N ILE A 86 7.99 5.17 1.31
CA ILE A 86 9.22 4.74 1.98
C ILE A 86 8.93 3.71 3.08
N ASP A 87 9.82 2.74 3.24
CA ASP A 87 9.80 1.82 4.39
C ASP A 87 10.26 2.59 5.65
N THR A 88 9.31 3.12 6.40
CA THR A 88 9.53 3.99 7.55
C THR A 88 10.40 3.36 8.63
N ASN A 89 10.49 2.02 8.72
CA ASN A 89 11.30 1.31 9.71
C ASN A 89 12.78 1.22 9.34
N LYS A 90 13.10 1.30 8.04
CA LYS A 90 14.46 1.02 7.54
C LYS A 90 15.08 2.17 6.77
N PHE A 91 14.27 3.14 6.39
CA PHE A 91 14.68 4.24 5.52
C PHE A 91 15.83 5.07 6.14
N GLU A 92 15.69 5.41 7.41
CA GLU A 92 16.71 6.21 8.14
C GLU A 92 18.09 5.56 8.12
N GLN A 93 18.16 4.23 8.18
CA GLN A 93 19.45 3.50 8.23
C GLN A 93 20.11 3.34 6.86
N SER A 94 19.37 3.57 5.77
CA SER A 94 19.80 3.27 4.41
C SER A 94 19.89 4.49 3.50
N VAL A 95 19.36 5.64 3.94
CA VAL A 95 19.31 6.84 3.11
C VAL A 95 20.38 7.84 3.52
N TRP A 96 20.98 8.49 2.51
CA TRP A 96 21.77 9.69 2.73
C TRP A 96 20.84 10.90 2.88
N TYR A 97 20.90 11.56 4.02
CA TYR A 97 20.05 12.70 4.36
C TYR A 97 20.89 13.81 4.99
N ARG A 98 20.55 15.07 4.73
CA ARG A 98 21.21 16.24 5.34
C ARG A 98 20.22 16.96 6.25
N ASP A 99 20.74 17.47 7.36
CA ASP A 99 19.93 18.18 8.38
C ASP A 99 19.29 19.46 7.84
N ASP A 100 19.84 20.07 6.77
CA ASP A 100 19.28 21.28 6.17
C ASP A 100 18.15 21.02 5.16
N PHE A 101 17.74 19.77 4.95
CA PHE A 101 16.63 19.42 4.06
C PHE A 101 15.27 19.68 4.68
N SER A 102 15.16 19.66 6.00
CA SER A 102 13.94 19.89 6.76
C SER A 102 14.24 20.51 8.12
N GLU A 103 13.24 21.14 8.72
CA GLU A 103 13.28 21.55 10.13
C GLU A 103 13.16 20.33 11.07
N SER A 104 12.43 19.29 10.63
CA SER A 104 12.26 18.04 11.34
C SER A 104 13.39 17.06 10.98
N SER A 105 13.84 16.28 11.95
CA SER A 105 14.81 15.19 11.74
C SER A 105 14.18 14.06 10.89
N LEU A 106 15.02 13.26 10.24
CA LEU A 106 14.54 12.12 9.46
C LEU A 106 13.80 11.09 10.33
N SER A 107 14.19 10.95 11.60
CA SER A 107 13.51 10.10 12.56
C SER A 107 12.09 10.61 12.88
N GLU A 108 11.91 11.90 13.10
CA GLU A 108 10.60 12.51 13.31
C GLU A 108 9.71 12.37 12.08
N ILE A 109 10.26 12.57 10.88
CA ILE A 109 9.58 12.33 9.60
C ILE A 109 9.11 10.87 9.51
N SER A 110 10.01 9.91 9.77
CA SER A 110 9.68 8.48 9.73
C SER A 110 8.58 8.12 10.73
N ASN A 111 8.66 8.62 11.95
CA ASN A 111 7.64 8.40 12.99
C ASN A 111 6.27 8.98 12.60
N THR A 112 6.25 10.18 12.04
CA THR A 112 5.02 10.83 11.54
C THR A 112 4.34 10.00 10.46
N LEU A 113 5.13 9.38 9.58
CA LEU A 113 4.62 8.52 8.51
C LEU A 113 4.18 7.14 9.00
N GLN A 114 4.72 6.63 10.11
CA GLN A 114 4.33 5.35 10.72
C GLN A 114 2.93 5.33 11.35
N GLU A 115 2.37 6.48 11.70
CA GLU A 115 1.10 6.58 12.40
C GLU A 115 -0.10 5.95 11.68
N THR A 116 0.07 5.54 10.43
CA THR A 116 -1.02 5.08 9.54
C THR A 116 -0.92 3.62 9.13
N ASP A 117 -0.18 2.80 9.86
CA ASP A 117 -0.09 1.36 9.56
C ASP A 117 -1.47 0.69 9.64
N THR A 118 -1.89 0.09 8.52
CA THR A 118 -3.12 -0.70 8.47
C THR A 118 -2.91 -2.03 9.17
N LYS A 119 -3.65 -2.25 10.26
CA LYS A 119 -3.68 -3.53 10.95
C LYS A 119 -4.70 -4.44 10.27
N GLY A 120 -4.23 -5.49 9.59
CA GLY A 120 -5.09 -6.57 9.13
C GLY A 120 -5.50 -7.52 10.25
N ILE A 121 -6.20 -8.58 9.89
CA ILE A 121 -6.59 -9.66 10.82
C ILE A 121 -5.56 -10.79 10.73
N GLU A 122 -4.83 -11.04 11.82
CA GLU A 122 -3.87 -12.14 11.86
C GLU A 122 -4.57 -13.49 11.88
N LEU A 123 -4.16 -14.40 11.01
CA LEU A 123 -4.65 -15.75 10.95
C LEU A 123 -3.90 -16.65 11.97
N PRO A 124 -4.59 -17.55 12.68
CA PRO A 124 -3.92 -18.55 13.49
C PRO A 124 -2.84 -19.33 12.74
N ASP A 125 -1.71 -19.60 13.37
CA ASP A 125 -0.52 -20.22 12.73
C ASP A 125 -0.81 -21.53 11.99
N LYS A 126 -1.74 -22.32 12.49
CA LYS A 126 -2.12 -23.62 11.93
C LYS A 126 -3.22 -23.55 10.87
N SER A 127 -3.58 -22.37 10.38
CA SER A 127 -4.61 -22.18 9.36
C SER A 127 -4.25 -22.92 8.08
N ARG A 128 -5.07 -23.88 7.67
CA ARG A 128 -4.91 -24.67 6.46
C ARG A 128 -5.69 -24.11 5.29
N SER A 129 -6.94 -23.69 5.53
CA SER A 129 -7.77 -23.03 4.52
C SER A 129 -8.40 -21.77 5.06
N PHE A 130 -8.68 -20.84 4.15
CA PHE A 130 -9.38 -19.58 4.41
C PHE A 130 -10.68 -19.58 3.64
N GLY A 131 -11.75 -19.10 4.25
CA GLY A 131 -13.07 -19.07 3.61
C GLY A 131 -13.90 -17.87 4.05
N VAL A 132 -14.77 -17.46 3.15
CA VAL A 132 -15.72 -16.37 3.34
C VAL A 132 -17.11 -16.87 2.94
N LEU A 133 -18.09 -16.71 3.84
CA LEU A 133 -19.47 -17.06 3.56
C LEU A 133 -20.16 -15.86 2.92
N VAL A 134 -20.59 -16.01 1.67
CA VAL A 134 -21.10 -14.90 0.87
C VAL A 134 -22.38 -15.25 0.12
N LYS A 135 -23.14 -14.20 -0.19
CA LYS A 135 -24.29 -14.25 -1.10
C LYS A 135 -24.23 -13.09 -2.07
N SER A 136 -24.18 -13.38 -3.37
CA SER A 136 -24.22 -12.36 -4.42
C SER A 136 -25.67 -11.99 -4.76
N ASP A 137 -25.88 -10.74 -5.17
CA ASP A 137 -27.16 -10.24 -5.68
C ASP A 137 -27.64 -11.00 -6.92
N THR A 138 -26.69 -11.34 -7.81
CA THR A 138 -26.94 -12.05 -9.06
C THR A 138 -25.82 -13.05 -9.35
N ASN A 139 -26.05 -13.92 -10.33
CA ASN A 139 -25.02 -14.82 -10.84
C ASN A 139 -23.97 -14.04 -11.66
N ARG A 140 -22.71 -14.09 -11.23
CA ARG A 140 -21.57 -13.36 -11.81
C ARG A 140 -20.40 -14.30 -12.10
N PRO A 141 -20.49 -15.12 -13.17
CA PRO A 141 -19.51 -16.18 -13.42
C PRO A 141 -18.12 -15.67 -13.80
N THR A 142 -17.98 -14.41 -14.18
CA THR A 142 -16.68 -13.79 -14.51
C THR A 142 -16.12 -12.94 -13.37
N THR A 143 -16.89 -12.70 -12.30
CA THR A 143 -16.42 -11.94 -11.14
C THR A 143 -15.88 -12.90 -10.08
N ALA A 144 -14.61 -12.78 -9.74
CA ALA A 144 -13.94 -13.56 -8.69
C ALA A 144 -14.01 -12.83 -7.34
N LEU A 145 -14.23 -13.61 -6.28
CA LEU A 145 -13.93 -13.19 -4.90
C LEU A 145 -12.46 -13.48 -4.59
N VAL A 146 -11.74 -12.50 -4.09
CA VAL A 146 -10.29 -12.58 -3.82
C VAL A 146 -10.01 -12.12 -2.41
N ALA A 147 -9.18 -12.87 -1.68
CA ALA A 147 -8.58 -12.42 -0.43
C ALA A 147 -7.11 -12.06 -0.63
N ARG A 148 -6.69 -10.92 -0.10
CA ARG A 148 -5.30 -10.49 -0.10
C ARG A 148 -4.72 -10.65 1.30
N MET A 149 -3.60 -11.32 1.40
CA MET A 149 -2.92 -11.60 2.67
C MET A 149 -1.46 -11.18 2.61
N LYS A 150 -0.95 -10.69 3.74
CA LYS A 150 0.45 -10.36 3.96
C LYS A 150 1.09 -11.48 4.79
N ASP A 151 2.27 -11.95 4.41
CA ASP A 151 3.03 -12.92 5.19
C ASP A 151 3.97 -12.25 6.19
N LYS A 152 4.53 -13.02 7.13
CA LYS A 152 5.51 -12.55 8.13
C LYS A 152 6.69 -11.77 7.51
N ASN A 153 7.03 -12.05 6.25
CA ASN A 153 8.12 -11.39 5.55
C ASN A 153 7.68 -10.13 4.79
N GLY A 154 6.42 -9.68 4.93
CA GLY A 154 5.88 -8.53 4.24
C GLY A 154 5.48 -8.80 2.78
N ARG A 155 5.42 -10.06 2.32
CA ARG A 155 5.01 -10.41 0.96
C ARG A 155 3.49 -10.54 0.89
N TYR A 156 2.93 -10.04 -0.20
CA TYR A 156 1.50 -10.11 -0.46
C TYR A 156 1.16 -11.30 -1.36
N PHE A 157 0.10 -12.01 -0.98
CA PHE A 157 -0.48 -13.12 -1.71
C PHE A 157 -1.94 -12.85 -1.96
N SER A 158 -2.38 -13.04 -3.20
CA SER A 158 -3.80 -12.98 -3.57
C SER A 158 -4.31 -14.40 -3.75
N PHE A 159 -5.37 -14.74 -3.03
CA PHE A 159 -6.02 -16.03 -3.05
C PHE A 159 -7.37 -15.91 -3.74
N ASP A 160 -7.55 -16.61 -4.85
CA ASP A 160 -8.82 -16.69 -5.58
C ASP A 160 -9.75 -17.66 -4.82
N LEU A 161 -10.83 -17.14 -4.25
CA LEU A 161 -11.83 -17.90 -3.50
C LEU A 161 -12.92 -18.50 -4.41
N GLY A 162 -12.89 -18.18 -5.70
CA GLY A 162 -13.84 -18.63 -6.70
C GLY A 162 -14.77 -17.54 -7.21
N ARG A 163 -15.68 -17.93 -8.08
CA ARG A 163 -16.59 -17.02 -8.79
C ARG A 163 -17.87 -16.77 -7.99
N LEU A 164 -18.47 -15.61 -8.20
CA LEU A 164 -19.79 -15.27 -7.65
C LEU A 164 -20.91 -15.84 -8.54
N ASP A 165 -20.98 -17.15 -8.61
CA ASP A 165 -21.80 -17.93 -9.54
C ASP A 165 -23.11 -18.46 -8.93
N SER A 166 -23.48 -18.01 -7.74
CA SER A 166 -24.66 -18.46 -7.03
C SER A 166 -25.40 -17.30 -6.38
N GLY A 167 -26.72 -17.28 -6.52
CA GLY A 167 -27.60 -16.33 -5.80
C GLY A 167 -27.93 -16.73 -4.36
N GLY A 168 -27.43 -17.88 -3.87
CA GLY A 168 -27.58 -18.35 -2.50
C GLY A 168 -26.35 -18.12 -1.65
N TRP A 169 -26.47 -18.37 -0.34
CA TRP A 169 -25.34 -18.39 0.58
C TRP A 169 -24.37 -19.51 0.22
N THR A 170 -23.15 -19.17 -0.06
CA THR A 170 -22.07 -20.10 -0.46
C THR A 170 -20.80 -19.82 0.31
N LEU A 171 -20.18 -20.86 0.85
CA LEU A 171 -18.85 -20.77 1.39
C LEU A 171 -17.84 -20.79 0.24
N LYS A 172 -17.22 -19.66 -0.03
CA LYS A 172 -16.08 -19.53 -0.93
C LYS A 172 -14.81 -19.74 -0.11
N GLN A 173 -14.05 -20.80 -0.41
CA GLN A 173 -12.86 -21.11 0.36
C GLN A 173 -11.70 -21.58 -0.52
N VAL A 174 -10.49 -21.37 -0.02
CA VAL A 174 -9.25 -21.77 -0.67
C VAL A 174 -8.30 -22.39 0.35
N GLU A 175 -7.55 -23.38 -0.07
CA GLU A 175 -6.43 -23.89 0.73
C GLU A 175 -5.28 -22.87 0.66
N ILE A 176 -4.64 -22.62 1.80
CA ILE A 176 -3.50 -21.71 1.90
C ILE A 176 -2.24 -22.44 1.40
N PHE A 177 -2.07 -22.48 0.10
CA PHE A 177 -0.91 -23.06 -0.54
C PHE A 177 0.08 -22.02 -1.05
N GLY A 178 1.28 -22.48 -1.38
CA GLY A 178 2.24 -21.68 -2.14
C GLY A 178 1.74 -21.34 -3.54
N ARG A 179 2.15 -20.19 -4.05
CA ARG A 179 1.85 -19.73 -5.41
C ARG A 179 2.91 -20.22 -6.39
N GLY A 180 2.50 -20.67 -7.57
CA GLY A 180 3.40 -21.16 -8.62
C GLY A 180 3.34 -22.69 -8.80
N ARG A 181 4.12 -23.20 -9.75
CA ARG A 181 4.22 -24.65 -10.04
C ARG A 181 5.67 -25.12 -9.95
N GLY A 182 5.87 -26.33 -9.41
CA GLY A 182 7.17 -26.99 -9.37
C GLY A 182 8.22 -26.25 -8.52
N ARG A 183 9.43 -26.08 -9.02
CA ARG A 183 10.56 -25.46 -8.30
C ARG A 183 10.37 -23.98 -7.98
N PHE A 184 9.39 -23.31 -8.58
CA PHE A 184 9.10 -21.89 -8.40
C PHE A 184 7.87 -21.65 -7.51
N GLN A 185 7.46 -22.64 -6.73
CA GLN A 185 6.34 -22.49 -5.81
C GLN A 185 6.75 -21.66 -4.61
N LEU A 186 6.12 -20.48 -4.44
CA LEU A 186 6.30 -19.62 -3.30
C LEU A 186 5.27 -19.94 -2.23
N PHE A 187 5.74 -20.36 -1.07
CA PHE A 187 4.90 -20.59 0.09
C PHE A 187 4.87 -19.33 0.97
N PRO A 188 3.71 -18.91 1.44
CA PRO A 188 3.63 -17.82 2.40
C PRO A 188 4.25 -18.24 3.73
N THR A 189 5.04 -17.34 4.33
CA THR A 189 5.64 -17.55 5.66
C THR A 189 4.63 -17.12 6.74
N ARG A 190 4.38 -17.98 7.70
CA ARG A 190 3.42 -17.70 8.79
C ARG A 190 4.03 -16.82 9.88
N PRO A 191 3.22 -16.05 10.64
CA PRO A 191 1.78 -15.88 10.51
C PRO A 191 1.39 -15.13 9.23
N LEU A 192 0.14 -15.30 8.81
CA LEU A 192 -0.49 -14.57 7.73
C LEU A 192 -1.46 -13.56 8.29
N THR A 193 -1.54 -12.41 7.66
CA THR A 193 -2.48 -11.34 8.01
C THR A 193 -3.43 -11.10 6.84
N LEU A 194 -4.73 -11.19 7.05
CA LEU A 194 -5.74 -10.80 6.07
C LEU A 194 -5.71 -9.28 5.91
N MET A 195 -5.44 -8.83 4.72
CA MET A 195 -5.35 -7.40 4.41
C MET A 195 -6.60 -6.86 3.74
N SER A 196 -7.25 -7.66 2.89
CA SER A 196 -8.49 -7.25 2.23
C SER A 196 -9.26 -8.44 1.66
N ILE A 197 -10.57 -8.22 1.46
CA ILE A 197 -11.48 -9.09 0.72
C ILE A 197 -12.10 -8.25 -0.37
N GLY A 198 -12.06 -8.71 -1.60
CA GLY A 198 -12.61 -7.94 -2.71
C GLY A 198 -13.03 -8.80 -3.87
N ILE A 199 -13.60 -8.11 -4.85
CA ILE A 199 -14.06 -8.67 -6.10
C ILE A 199 -13.22 -8.13 -7.25
N VAL A 200 -13.03 -8.95 -8.27
CA VAL A 200 -12.31 -8.61 -9.49
C VAL A 200 -13.05 -9.19 -10.69
N GLU A 201 -13.31 -8.35 -11.71
CA GLU A 201 -13.73 -8.87 -13.00
C GLU A 201 -12.54 -9.50 -13.71
N THR A 202 -12.60 -10.81 -13.94
CA THR A 202 -11.48 -11.57 -14.47
C THR A 202 -11.36 -11.54 -15.99
N ASN A 203 -12.39 -11.09 -16.67
CA ASN A 203 -12.34 -10.90 -18.11
C ASN A 203 -11.86 -9.47 -18.43
N PRO A 204 -10.65 -9.29 -19.00
CA PRO A 204 -10.08 -7.97 -19.27
C PRO A 204 -10.87 -7.15 -20.32
N GLN A 205 -11.75 -7.79 -21.07
CA GLN A 205 -12.57 -7.13 -22.09
C GLN A 205 -13.95 -6.72 -21.56
N LYS A 206 -14.30 -7.11 -20.32
CA LYS A 206 -15.59 -6.79 -19.72
C LYS A 206 -15.40 -5.79 -18.59
N LYS A 207 -16.29 -4.81 -18.52
CA LYS A 207 -16.40 -3.96 -17.33
C LYS A 207 -17.02 -4.75 -16.19
N LEU A 208 -16.56 -4.46 -14.96
CA LEU A 208 -17.26 -4.90 -13.77
C LEU A 208 -18.60 -4.18 -13.70
N THR A 209 -19.70 -4.92 -13.83
CA THR A 209 -21.07 -4.36 -13.71
C THR A 209 -21.39 -4.07 -12.25
N SER A 210 -22.20 -3.05 -12.00
CA SER A 210 -22.67 -2.69 -10.66
C SER A 210 -23.36 -3.86 -9.96
N GLY A 211 -23.29 -3.91 -8.64
CA GLY A 211 -23.89 -4.98 -7.86
C GLY A 211 -23.63 -4.91 -6.37
N SER A 212 -24.01 -5.98 -5.68
CA SER A 212 -23.76 -6.12 -4.24
C SER A 212 -23.46 -7.56 -3.86
N ILE A 213 -22.73 -7.69 -2.73
CA ILE A 213 -22.44 -8.96 -2.08
C ILE A 213 -22.68 -8.82 -0.58
N LEU A 214 -23.33 -9.80 -0.01
CA LEU A 214 -23.44 -9.98 1.43
C LEU A 214 -22.29 -10.87 1.91
N ILE A 215 -21.65 -10.49 3.00
CA ILE A 215 -20.54 -11.22 3.64
C ILE A 215 -20.94 -11.47 5.08
N ASP A 216 -21.18 -12.74 5.43
CA ASP A 216 -21.66 -13.14 6.76
C ASP A 216 -20.50 -13.46 7.71
N SER A 217 -19.55 -14.27 7.24
CA SER A 217 -18.43 -14.65 8.10
C SER A 217 -17.13 -14.86 7.33
N VAL A 218 -16.03 -14.53 8.01
CA VAL A 218 -14.67 -14.87 7.60
C VAL A 218 -14.11 -15.91 8.54
N ARG A 219 -13.65 -17.03 8.01
CA ARG A 219 -13.20 -18.17 8.83
C ARG A 219 -11.99 -18.88 8.27
N VAL A 220 -11.28 -19.54 9.14
CA VAL A 220 -10.18 -20.44 8.78
C VAL A 220 -10.45 -21.84 9.29
N ARG A 221 -9.98 -22.84 8.56
CA ARG A 221 -9.90 -24.21 9.07
C ARG A 221 -8.44 -24.50 9.43
N LEU A 222 -8.22 -24.96 10.63
CA LEU A 222 -6.91 -25.35 11.12
C LEU A 222 -6.51 -26.73 10.56
N SER A 223 -5.23 -27.06 10.65
CA SER A 223 -4.72 -28.39 10.32
C SER A 223 -5.30 -29.50 11.20
N THR A 224 -5.82 -29.17 12.37
CA THR A 224 -6.57 -30.07 13.28
C THR A 224 -7.97 -30.40 12.78
N GLY A 225 -8.49 -29.68 11.79
CA GLY A 225 -9.87 -29.77 11.30
C GLY A 225 -10.83 -28.77 11.99
N GLU A 226 -10.42 -28.13 13.06
CA GLU A 226 -11.16 -27.09 13.75
C GLU A 226 -11.42 -25.87 12.86
N VAL A 227 -12.59 -25.27 12.99
CA VAL A 227 -12.96 -24.05 12.28
C VAL A 227 -13.00 -22.88 13.26
N VAL A 228 -12.16 -21.89 13.01
CA VAL A 228 -12.09 -20.65 13.78
C VAL A 228 -12.75 -19.53 12.98
N ASN A 229 -13.70 -18.83 13.60
CA ASN A 229 -14.30 -17.62 13.05
C ASN A 229 -13.39 -16.43 13.35
N LEU A 230 -13.02 -15.68 12.32
CA LEU A 230 -12.17 -14.48 12.43
C LEU A 230 -13.02 -13.21 12.49
N GLU A 231 -14.17 -13.23 11.81
CA GLU A 231 -15.07 -12.08 11.71
C GLU A 231 -16.49 -12.57 11.45
N ASP A 232 -17.49 -11.97 12.10
CA ASP A 232 -18.91 -12.31 11.95
C ASP A 232 -19.80 -11.12 11.56
N PHE A 233 -19.19 -9.95 11.29
CA PHE A 233 -19.84 -8.73 10.82
C PHE A 233 -21.08 -8.31 11.61
N ARG A 234 -21.03 -8.42 12.95
CA ARG A 234 -22.06 -7.84 13.83
C ARG A 234 -22.10 -6.33 13.73
N ASP A 235 -20.94 -5.74 13.46
CA ASP A 235 -20.78 -4.36 13.05
C ASP A 235 -19.69 -4.24 11.98
N ILE A 236 -19.48 -3.04 11.44
CA ILE A 236 -18.50 -2.76 10.39
C ILE A 236 -17.54 -1.64 10.80
N ASN A 237 -17.45 -1.30 12.10
CA ASN A 237 -16.65 -0.20 12.60
C ASN A 237 -15.16 -0.36 12.29
N ASP A 238 -14.71 -1.62 12.25
CA ASP A 238 -13.34 -2.01 11.95
C ASP A 238 -13.10 -2.39 10.49
N TRP A 239 -14.00 -1.93 9.58
CA TRP A 239 -13.88 -2.21 8.15
C TRP A 239 -14.07 -0.97 7.31
N GLN A 240 -13.29 -0.86 6.25
CA GLN A 240 -13.33 0.24 5.29
C GLN A 240 -13.41 -0.28 3.84
N ILE A 241 -13.86 0.57 2.93
CA ILE A 241 -13.92 0.26 1.50
C ILE A 241 -12.59 0.54 0.81
N ILE A 242 -12.21 -0.32 -0.13
CA ILE A 242 -11.13 -0.06 -1.06
C ILE A 242 -11.65 0.88 -2.13
N ASN A 243 -11.18 2.12 -2.14
CA ASN A 243 -11.61 3.14 -3.10
C ASN A 243 -10.80 3.06 -4.40
N ALA A 244 -11.47 2.71 -5.51
CA ALA A 244 -10.90 2.82 -6.85
C ALA A 244 -11.23 4.19 -7.47
N SER A 245 -10.27 4.87 -8.12
CA SER A 245 -10.39 6.28 -8.49
C SER A 245 -11.37 6.61 -9.61
N ILE A 246 -11.58 5.71 -10.55
CA ILE A 246 -12.29 6.02 -11.81
C ILE A 246 -13.80 5.78 -11.73
N SER A 247 -14.25 4.90 -10.85
CA SER A 247 -15.64 4.46 -10.82
C SER A 247 -16.20 4.18 -9.44
N SER A 248 -15.43 4.42 -8.40
CA SER A 248 -15.75 4.04 -7.02
C SER A 248 -16.52 5.08 -6.24
N THR A 249 -16.96 6.13 -6.87
CA THR A 249 -17.68 7.23 -6.20
C THR A 249 -18.93 6.79 -5.45
N ASN A 250 -19.43 5.59 -5.74
CA ASN A 250 -20.66 5.04 -5.16
C ASN A 250 -20.47 3.69 -4.46
N ASP A 251 -19.22 3.24 -4.23
CA ASP A 251 -19.01 2.05 -3.41
C ASP A 251 -19.40 2.33 -1.96
N ARG A 252 -20.11 1.38 -1.36
CA ARG A 252 -20.63 1.51 0.00
C ARG A 252 -20.46 0.23 0.77
N LEU A 253 -20.20 0.37 2.04
CA LEU A 253 -20.24 -0.70 3.02
C LEU A 253 -21.34 -0.38 4.04
N GLY A 254 -22.16 -1.35 4.35
CA GLY A 254 -23.25 -1.24 5.32
C GLY A 254 -23.50 -2.55 6.04
N ILE A 255 -24.46 -2.55 6.94
CA ILE A 255 -24.98 -3.74 7.64
C ILE A 255 -26.29 -4.14 7.00
N SER A 256 -26.52 -5.45 6.88
CA SER A 256 -27.76 -6.08 6.42
C SER A 256 -28.26 -7.05 7.48
N GLU A 257 -29.55 -7.07 7.72
CA GLU A 257 -30.24 -8.07 8.57
C GLU A 257 -30.35 -9.44 7.89
N ILE A 258 -30.02 -9.52 6.59
CA ILE A 258 -30.02 -10.78 5.84
C ILE A 258 -28.70 -11.50 6.12
N SER A 259 -28.76 -12.57 6.89
CA SER A 259 -27.61 -13.37 7.31
C SER A 259 -27.86 -14.86 7.09
N ALA A 260 -26.82 -15.68 7.06
CA ALA A 260 -26.92 -17.14 6.98
C ALA A 260 -26.75 -17.81 8.34
N LYS A 261 -25.96 -17.22 9.23
CA LYS A 261 -25.55 -17.84 10.52
C LYS A 261 -25.53 -16.88 11.68
N SER A 262 -25.22 -15.61 11.44
CA SER A 262 -25.14 -14.53 12.43
C SER A 262 -26.44 -13.72 12.44
N ASP A 263 -26.53 -12.72 13.31
CA ASP A 263 -27.71 -11.83 13.36
C ASP A 263 -27.69 -10.80 12.22
N SER A 264 -26.52 -10.56 11.63
CA SER A 264 -26.30 -9.58 10.57
C SER A 264 -25.20 -10.03 9.61
N SER A 265 -25.04 -9.33 8.50
CA SER A 265 -23.93 -9.48 7.57
C SER A 265 -23.48 -8.13 7.04
N ALA A 266 -22.25 -8.02 6.60
CA ALA A 266 -21.80 -6.86 5.85
C ALA A 266 -22.40 -6.89 4.44
N ILE A 267 -22.86 -5.74 3.95
CA ILE A 267 -23.23 -5.54 2.55
C ILE A 267 -22.25 -4.60 1.88
N PHE A 268 -21.51 -5.12 0.91
CA PHE A 268 -20.67 -4.32 0.03
C PHE A 268 -21.35 -4.10 -1.30
N THR A 269 -21.57 -2.85 -1.68
CA THR A 269 -22.20 -2.43 -2.94
C THR A 269 -21.20 -1.64 -3.76
N TRP A 270 -21.17 -1.92 -5.08
CA TRP A 270 -20.24 -1.25 -6.00
C TRP A 270 -20.94 -0.76 -7.26
N SER A 271 -20.41 0.31 -7.86
CA SER A 271 -20.82 0.82 -9.17
C SER A 271 -20.07 0.12 -10.31
N GLU A 272 -20.50 0.34 -11.55
CA GLU A 272 -19.77 -0.14 -12.73
C GLU A 272 -18.32 0.39 -12.72
N GLY A 273 -17.37 -0.42 -13.18
CA GLY A 273 -15.97 -0.09 -13.18
C GLY A 273 -15.10 -0.86 -14.16
N PRO A 274 -13.81 -0.50 -14.25
CA PRO A 274 -12.89 -1.19 -15.13
C PRO A 274 -12.66 -2.65 -14.67
N PRO A 275 -12.27 -3.55 -15.60
CA PRO A 275 -11.86 -4.90 -15.24
C PRO A 275 -10.53 -4.91 -14.49
N ILE A 276 -10.20 -6.05 -13.87
CA ILE A 276 -8.90 -6.33 -13.21
C ILE A 276 -8.60 -5.44 -12.00
N THR A 277 -9.40 -4.41 -11.74
CA THR A 277 -9.24 -3.56 -10.54
C THR A 277 -9.97 -4.21 -9.37
N MET A 278 -9.26 -4.49 -8.30
CA MET A 278 -9.85 -5.03 -7.07
C MET A 278 -10.67 -3.94 -6.37
N ARG A 279 -11.91 -4.29 -6.03
CA ARG A 279 -12.82 -3.46 -5.22
C ARG A 279 -13.36 -4.29 -4.09
N GLY A 280 -13.53 -3.73 -2.90
CA GLY A 280 -13.94 -4.50 -1.75
C GLY A 280 -13.73 -3.77 -0.44
N ILE A 281 -13.43 -4.54 0.58
CA ILE A 281 -13.28 -4.07 1.95
C ILE A 281 -11.96 -4.53 2.56
N TYR A 282 -11.47 -3.77 3.52
CA TYR A 282 -10.26 -4.11 4.28
C TYR A 282 -10.45 -3.81 5.77
N PRO A 283 -9.80 -4.59 6.66
CA PRO A 283 -9.83 -4.34 8.10
C PRO A 283 -9.09 -3.04 8.44
N SER A 284 -9.76 -2.16 9.16
CA SER A 284 -9.17 -0.89 9.60
C SER A 284 -9.91 -0.36 10.81
N THR A 285 -9.25 -0.22 11.93
CA THR A 285 -9.85 0.23 13.20
C THR A 285 -10.27 1.71 13.22
N LYS A 286 -9.85 2.52 12.25
CA LYS A 286 -10.35 3.89 11.99
C LYS A 286 -9.89 4.33 10.61
N PHE A 287 -10.76 4.99 9.86
CA PHE A 287 -10.36 5.78 8.71
C PHE A 287 -9.47 6.93 9.18
N LYS A 288 -8.18 6.77 9.04
CA LYS A 288 -7.23 7.86 9.17
C LYS A 288 -6.69 8.14 7.78
N PRO A 289 -6.75 9.39 7.29
CA PRO A 289 -6.01 9.74 6.10
C PRO A 289 -4.52 9.42 6.32
N ILE A 290 -3.85 8.96 5.28
CA ILE A 290 -2.42 8.61 5.34
C ILE A 290 -1.63 9.87 5.66
N SER A 291 -0.77 9.82 6.68
CA SER A 291 0.16 10.91 6.98
C SER A 291 1.11 11.13 5.81
N ALA A 292 1.25 12.37 5.39
CA ALA A 292 2.06 12.76 4.25
C ALA A 292 2.97 13.95 4.60
N ILE A 293 4.18 13.92 4.05
CA ILE A 293 5.14 15.02 4.06
C ILE A 293 5.21 15.57 2.64
N VAL A 294 5.24 16.88 2.48
CA VAL A 294 5.25 17.56 1.18
C VAL A 294 6.46 18.46 1.01
N ASN A 295 6.81 18.80 -0.22
CA ASN A 295 7.79 19.89 -0.43
C ASN A 295 7.16 21.25 -0.10
N SER A 296 7.99 22.17 0.33
CA SER A 296 7.53 23.53 0.72
C SER A 296 6.82 24.25 -0.41
N ASP A 297 7.28 24.05 -1.66
CA ASP A 297 6.70 24.70 -2.84
C ASP A 297 5.31 24.15 -3.15
N PHE A 298 5.02 22.88 -2.84
CA PHE A 298 3.69 22.28 -2.95
C PHE A 298 2.64 23.10 -2.18
N LEU A 299 2.94 23.51 -0.93
CA LEU A 299 2.02 24.28 -0.12
C LEU A 299 1.76 25.67 -0.73
N ILE A 300 2.79 26.27 -1.32
CA ILE A 300 2.69 27.58 -1.98
C ILE A 300 1.85 27.46 -3.26
N ASN A 301 2.18 26.47 -4.10
CA ASN A 301 1.56 26.28 -5.42
C ASN A 301 0.09 25.88 -5.30
N THR A 302 -0.24 25.05 -4.31
CA THR A 302 -1.59 24.49 -4.15
C THR A 302 -2.48 25.25 -3.18
N GLN A 303 -1.90 26.15 -2.38
CA GLN A 303 -2.56 26.88 -1.28
C GLN A 303 -3.09 25.98 -0.15
N TYR A 304 -2.56 24.74 -0.04
CA TYR A 304 -2.80 23.90 1.12
C TYR A 304 -1.95 24.33 2.32
N SER A 305 -2.42 23.97 3.50
CA SER A 305 -1.74 24.17 4.78
C SER A 305 -1.46 22.84 5.47
N LEU A 306 -0.51 22.81 6.39
CA LEU A 306 -0.31 21.63 7.24
C LEU A 306 -1.58 21.37 8.05
N GLY A 307 -2.00 20.12 8.10
CA GLY A 307 -3.26 19.68 8.68
C GLY A 307 -4.38 19.48 7.67
N ASP A 308 -4.29 20.05 6.48
CA ASP A 308 -5.28 19.87 5.42
C ASP A 308 -5.28 18.43 4.91
N GLN A 309 -6.45 18.02 4.44
CA GLN A 309 -6.67 16.71 3.82
C GLN A 309 -6.92 16.87 2.33
N LEU A 310 -6.29 16.03 1.55
CA LEU A 310 -6.54 15.95 0.11
C LEU A 310 -6.68 14.50 -0.34
N LYS A 311 -7.28 14.32 -1.51
CA LYS A 311 -7.42 13.01 -2.15
C LYS A 311 -6.45 12.92 -3.31
N VAL A 312 -5.57 11.96 -3.27
CA VAL A 312 -4.62 11.67 -4.35
C VAL A 312 -5.03 10.41 -5.09
N SER A 313 -4.89 10.41 -6.41
CA SER A 313 -5.16 9.24 -7.24
C SER A 313 -3.86 8.55 -7.61
N ILE A 314 -3.64 7.35 -7.08
CA ILE A 314 -2.44 6.55 -7.31
C ILE A 314 -2.85 5.18 -7.87
N GLY A 315 -2.32 4.82 -9.05
CA GLY A 315 -2.56 3.49 -9.63
C GLY A 315 -4.03 3.12 -9.82
N GLY A 316 -4.91 4.12 -10.00
CA GLY A 316 -6.34 3.90 -10.13
C GLY A 316 -7.11 3.88 -8.80
N HIS A 317 -6.46 4.13 -7.67
CA HIS A 317 -7.09 4.18 -6.35
C HIS A 317 -7.06 5.61 -5.80
N ARG A 318 -8.13 6.01 -5.11
CA ARG A 318 -8.18 7.26 -4.36
C ARG A 318 -7.70 7.01 -2.94
N ILE A 319 -6.76 7.81 -2.51
CA ILE A 319 -6.16 7.72 -1.18
C ILE A 319 -6.33 9.08 -0.52
N ASP A 320 -6.92 9.08 0.67
CA ASP A 320 -7.00 10.28 1.50
C ASP A 320 -5.67 10.44 2.24
N VAL A 321 -5.05 11.61 2.09
CA VAL A 321 -3.81 11.95 2.79
C VAL A 321 -4.02 13.22 3.63
N VAL A 322 -3.30 13.32 4.73
CA VAL A 322 -3.24 14.51 5.58
C VAL A 322 -1.82 15.05 5.60
N LEU A 323 -1.67 16.34 5.36
CA LEU A 323 -0.37 17.00 5.33
C LEU A 323 0.12 17.23 6.76
N ARG A 324 1.16 16.52 7.17
CA ARG A 324 1.67 16.55 8.54
C ARG A 324 2.91 17.41 8.71
N ASP A 325 3.78 17.43 7.69
CA ASP A 325 5.02 18.19 7.74
C ASP A 325 5.47 18.59 6.33
N LYS A 326 6.46 19.45 6.25
CA LYS A 326 7.06 19.93 5.01
C LYS A 326 8.56 19.75 5.02
N VAL A 327 9.12 19.50 3.85
CA VAL A 327 10.57 19.43 3.62
C VAL A 327 10.95 20.35 2.47
N ARG A 328 12.17 20.86 2.48
CA ARG A 328 12.70 21.62 1.35
C ARG A 328 13.22 20.70 0.26
N TYR A 329 13.90 19.64 0.68
CA TYR A 329 14.47 18.65 -0.21
C TYR A 329 14.21 17.24 0.36
N PHE A 330 14.08 16.29 -0.53
CA PHE A 330 13.99 14.87 -0.13
C PHE A 330 14.81 14.03 -1.11
N PRO A 331 15.67 13.10 -0.63
CA PRO A 331 16.53 12.31 -1.49
C PRO A 331 15.77 11.62 -2.62
N THR A 332 16.38 11.58 -3.79
CA THR A 332 15.87 10.97 -5.01
C THR A 332 14.75 11.72 -5.73
N ILE A 333 14.23 12.85 -5.22
CA ILE A 333 13.20 13.65 -5.88
C ILE A 333 13.75 15.05 -6.14
N ASN A 334 13.53 15.58 -7.34
CA ASN A 334 13.90 16.95 -7.68
C ASN A 334 12.71 17.89 -7.41
N PRO A 335 12.76 18.74 -6.37
CA PRO A 335 11.65 19.63 -6.04
C PRO A 335 11.43 20.77 -7.07
N ILE A 336 12.39 20.98 -7.99
CA ILE A 336 12.27 21.99 -9.05
C ILE A 336 11.41 21.46 -10.21
N GLU A 337 11.45 20.14 -10.43
CA GLU A 337 10.73 19.49 -11.54
C GLU A 337 9.33 19.05 -11.13
N ASP A 338 9.16 18.57 -9.90
CA ASP A 338 7.91 17.98 -9.43
C ASP A 338 7.53 18.46 -8.03
N ASP A 339 6.30 18.86 -7.85
CA ASP A 339 5.68 18.85 -6.52
C ASP A 339 5.58 17.39 -6.04
N PHE A 340 5.88 17.14 -4.76
CA PHE A 340 5.94 15.77 -4.27
C PHE A 340 5.30 15.56 -2.90
N ILE A 341 4.90 14.34 -2.68
CA ILE A 341 4.36 13.81 -1.41
C ILE A 341 5.15 12.57 -1.01
N VAL A 342 5.63 12.54 0.23
CA VAL A 342 6.26 11.35 0.85
C VAL A 342 5.26 10.74 1.83
N VAL A 343 5.07 9.42 1.75
CA VAL A 343 4.17 8.64 2.61
C VAL A 343 4.82 7.33 3.03
N GLY A 344 4.26 6.65 4.01
CA GLY A 344 4.65 5.29 4.33
C GLY A 344 4.40 4.35 3.15
N LEU A 345 5.28 3.37 2.93
CA LEU A 345 5.16 2.43 1.81
C LEU A 345 4.01 1.44 2.01
N ASP A 346 3.81 0.95 3.24
CA ASP A 346 2.81 -0.07 3.54
C ASP A 346 1.39 0.31 3.07
N PRO A 347 0.87 1.52 3.35
CA PRO A 347 -0.45 1.93 2.86
C PRO A 347 -0.59 1.97 1.33
N LEU A 348 0.51 2.10 0.58
CA LEU A 348 0.49 2.15 -0.89
C LEU A 348 0.50 0.77 -1.54
N ILE A 349 0.87 -0.28 -0.81
CA ILE A 349 0.97 -1.65 -1.32
C ILE A 349 -0.38 -2.40 -1.16
N HIS A 350 -1.29 -1.84 -0.37
CA HIS A 350 -2.66 -2.35 -0.17
C HIS A 350 -3.57 -1.89 -1.28
#